data_49a5369c78718e56842dcc8d3f572c7f
#
_entry.id   49a5369c78718e56842dcc8d3f572c7f
#
_cell.length_a   1.000
_cell.length_b   1.000
_cell.length_c   1.000
_cell.angle_alpha   90.00
_cell.angle_beta   90.00
_cell.angle_gamma   90.00
#
_symmetry.space_group_name_H-M   'P 1'
#
loop_
_entity.id
_entity.type
_entity.pdbx_description
1 polymer ?
#
loop_
_entity_poly.entity_id
_entity_poly.type
_entity_poly.pdbx_seq_one_letter_code
_entity_poly.pdbx_strand_id
1 'polypeptide(L)'
;MTKISYEDKINIYTRIKNGESPQKISKEYSMRYDKIRYLIRLVDIHGFEILRTAKNKKYKNYEKEEIINRVLLGGESILSVSADEGLLSTGTLNDWIKKYREMGYNIVERKRGRPTMSKVTKEKKNETDKEKIKRLEEENLYLKADLDYSKKLRAVV
;
A
#
# COMPACT_ATOMS: atom_id res chain seq x y z
N MET A 1 3.86 -11.24 22.91
CA MET A 1 4.80 -10.26 22.32
C MET A 1 4.66 -8.94 23.07
N THR A 2 5.66 -8.53 23.81
CA THR A 2 5.70 -7.25 24.51
C THR A 2 5.74 -6.11 23.50
N LYS A 3 4.90 -5.12 23.70
CA LYS A 3 4.80 -3.95 22.84
C LYS A 3 6.01 -3.07 23.15
N ILE A 4 6.89 -2.88 22.17
CA ILE A 4 8.10 -2.05 22.31
C ILE A 4 7.67 -0.60 22.56
N SER A 5 8.12 -0.02 23.65
CA SER A 5 7.80 1.35 24.06
C SER A 5 8.50 2.40 23.19
N TYR A 6 8.13 3.66 23.34
CA TYR A 6 8.84 4.76 22.69
C TYR A 6 10.29 4.86 23.18
N GLU A 7 10.51 4.71 24.47
CA GLU A 7 11.82 4.74 25.11
C GLU A 7 12.72 3.61 24.64
N ASP A 8 12.19 2.40 24.48
CA ASP A 8 12.90 1.27 23.92
C ASP A 8 13.42 1.55 22.52
N LYS A 9 12.59 2.20 21.67
CA LYS A 9 12.99 2.56 20.31
C LYS A 9 14.14 3.57 20.27
N ILE A 10 14.13 4.56 21.17
CA ILE A 10 15.23 5.52 21.33
C ILE A 10 16.49 4.78 21.79
N ASN A 11 16.36 3.90 22.78
CA ASN A 11 17.48 3.13 23.30
C ASN A 11 18.11 2.24 22.21
N ILE A 12 17.27 1.53 21.44
CA ILE A 12 17.73 0.73 20.29
C ILE A 12 18.52 1.59 19.31
N TYR A 13 18.00 2.74 18.94
CA TYR A 13 18.67 3.65 18.01
C TYR A 13 20.03 4.11 18.55
N THR A 14 20.07 4.59 19.80
CA THR A 14 21.28 5.12 20.44
C THR A 14 22.37 4.04 20.55
N ARG A 15 22.00 2.81 20.98
CA ARG A 15 22.93 1.69 21.11
C ARG A 15 23.55 1.30 19.77
N ILE A 16 22.76 1.32 18.68
CA ILE A 16 23.27 1.01 17.35
C ILE A 16 24.20 2.12 16.84
N LYS A 17 23.86 3.38 17.06
CA LYS A 17 24.75 4.50 16.71
C LYS A 17 26.06 4.48 17.51
N ASN A 18 26.06 3.91 18.72
CA ASN A 18 27.24 3.67 19.53
C ASN A 18 28.04 2.41 19.11
N GLY A 19 27.66 1.74 18.01
CA GLY A 19 28.40 0.62 17.43
C GLY A 19 27.96 -0.76 17.90
N GLU A 20 26.87 -0.90 18.66
CA GLU A 20 26.38 -2.22 19.01
C GLU A 20 25.78 -2.95 17.79
N SER A 21 25.99 -4.27 17.76
CA SER A 21 25.48 -5.10 16.67
C SER A 21 23.94 -5.15 16.66
N PRO A 22 23.29 -4.81 15.53
CA PRO A 22 21.85 -4.93 15.40
C PRO A 22 21.30 -6.33 15.63
N GLN A 23 22.11 -7.36 15.39
CA GLN A 23 21.72 -8.77 15.64
C GLN A 23 21.62 -9.07 17.14
N LYS A 24 22.52 -8.51 17.96
CA LYS A 24 22.47 -8.66 19.42
C LYS A 24 21.20 -7.99 19.96
N ILE A 25 20.89 -6.77 19.52
CA ILE A 25 19.72 -6.01 19.92
C ILE A 25 18.43 -6.72 19.44
N SER A 26 18.43 -7.30 18.23
CA SER A 26 17.33 -8.09 17.68
C SER A 26 16.94 -9.26 18.61
N LYS A 27 17.92 -9.96 19.16
CA LYS A 27 17.69 -11.06 20.10
C LYS A 27 17.16 -10.55 21.44
N GLU A 28 17.75 -9.48 21.96
CA GLU A 28 17.39 -8.90 23.27
C GLU A 28 15.94 -8.39 23.28
N TYR A 29 15.55 -7.60 22.27
CA TYR A 29 14.21 -7.05 22.16
C TYR A 29 13.20 -7.97 21.46
N SER A 30 13.60 -9.18 21.08
CA SER A 30 12.76 -10.09 20.28
C SER A 30 12.17 -9.41 19.05
N MET A 31 12.93 -8.50 18.42
CA MET A 31 12.53 -7.70 17.27
C MET A 31 13.28 -8.16 16.03
N ARG A 32 12.58 -8.35 14.92
CA ARG A 32 13.24 -8.75 13.66
C ARG A 32 14.28 -7.71 13.23
N TYR A 33 15.42 -8.19 12.77
CA TYR A 33 16.54 -7.38 12.28
C TYR A 33 16.11 -6.31 11.25
N ASP A 34 15.25 -6.68 10.29
CA ASP A 34 14.75 -5.77 9.27
C ASP A 34 13.97 -4.59 9.85
N LYS A 35 13.18 -4.85 10.92
CA LYS A 35 12.44 -3.78 11.61
C LYS A 35 13.37 -2.81 12.33
N ILE A 36 14.48 -3.30 12.89
CA ILE A 36 15.49 -2.46 13.53
C ILE A 36 16.15 -1.56 12.48
N ARG A 37 16.59 -2.12 11.36
CA ARG A 37 17.19 -1.34 10.26
C ARG A 37 16.22 -0.27 9.73
N TYR A 38 14.96 -0.63 9.58
CA TYR A 38 13.94 0.29 9.15
C TYR A 38 13.70 1.42 10.15
N LEU A 39 13.65 1.11 11.44
CA LEU A 39 13.53 2.08 12.53
C LEU A 39 14.66 3.09 12.50
N ILE A 40 15.91 2.62 12.33
CA ILE A 40 17.08 3.51 12.24
C ILE A 40 16.92 4.48 11.07
N ARG A 41 16.59 3.95 9.88
CA ARG A 41 16.40 4.76 8.68
C ARG A 41 15.29 5.81 8.85
N LEU A 42 14.16 5.45 9.48
CA LEU A 42 13.09 6.39 9.80
C LEU A 42 13.56 7.53 10.70
N VAL A 43 14.32 7.19 11.76
CA VAL A 43 14.83 8.21 12.69
C VAL A 43 15.90 9.07 12.03
N ASP A 44 16.75 8.51 11.19
CA ASP A 44 17.77 9.26 10.45
C ASP A 44 17.15 10.30 9.50
N ILE A 45 16.00 9.99 8.89
CA ILE A 45 15.31 10.89 7.92
C ILE A 45 14.40 11.90 8.64
N HIS A 46 13.61 11.45 9.60
CA HIS A 46 12.53 12.24 10.18
C HIS A 46 12.73 12.63 11.64
N GLY A 47 13.82 12.16 12.28
CA GLY A 47 14.07 12.36 13.70
C GLY A 47 13.16 11.50 14.60
N PHE A 48 13.30 11.70 15.92
CA PHE A 48 12.57 10.92 16.93
C PHE A 48 11.08 11.21 17.00
N GLU A 49 10.64 12.37 16.51
CA GLU A 49 9.22 12.77 16.57
C GLU A 49 8.31 11.82 15.81
N ILE A 50 8.79 11.19 14.74
CA ILE A 50 8.02 10.21 13.97
C ILE A 50 7.62 8.99 14.81
N LEU A 51 8.42 8.66 15.83
CA LEU A 51 8.15 7.53 16.71
C LEU A 51 7.07 7.83 17.76
N ARG A 52 6.81 9.12 18.03
CA ARG A 52 5.78 9.59 18.98
C ARG A 52 4.37 9.55 18.41
N THR A 53 4.24 9.62 17.10
CA THR A 53 2.93 9.67 16.44
C THR A 53 2.20 8.35 16.61
N ALA A 54 1.31 8.30 17.59
CA ALA A 54 0.38 7.17 17.81
C ALA A 54 -0.65 7.04 16.69
N LYS A 55 -0.81 8.07 15.85
CA LYS A 55 -1.77 8.10 14.74
C LYS A 55 -1.02 8.09 13.42
N ASN A 56 -1.34 7.11 12.57
CA ASN A 56 -0.85 7.12 11.20
C ASN A 56 -1.31 8.39 10.47
N LYS A 57 -0.39 9.02 9.75
CA LYS A 57 -0.71 10.12 8.83
C LYS A 57 -1.82 9.66 7.88
N LYS A 58 -2.82 10.50 7.68
CA LYS A 58 -3.88 10.23 6.71
C LYS A 58 -3.43 10.79 5.36
N TYR A 59 -3.39 9.92 4.36
CA TYR A 59 -3.04 10.27 3.00
C TYR A 59 -4.31 10.37 2.16
N LYS A 60 -4.42 11.42 1.35
CA LYS A 60 -5.47 11.55 0.33
C LYS A 60 -5.22 10.58 -0.83
N ASN A 61 -6.22 10.35 -1.67
CA ASN A 61 -6.10 9.35 -2.74
C ASN A 61 -5.01 9.71 -3.75
N TYR A 62 -4.89 10.95 -4.14
CA TYR A 62 -3.84 11.41 -5.06
C TYR A 62 -2.43 11.26 -4.46
N GLU A 63 -2.25 11.52 -3.15
CA GLU A 63 -0.96 11.31 -2.47
C GLU A 63 -0.56 9.83 -2.46
N LYS A 64 -1.53 8.93 -2.21
CA LYS A 64 -1.27 7.48 -2.27
C LYS A 64 -0.89 7.03 -3.66
N GLU A 65 -1.56 7.56 -4.68
CA GLU A 65 -1.29 7.24 -6.08
C GLU A 65 0.10 7.71 -6.50
N GLU A 66 0.50 8.91 -6.12
CA GLU A 66 1.84 9.44 -6.35
C GLU A 66 2.91 8.55 -5.70
N ILE A 67 2.73 8.18 -4.42
CA ILE A 67 3.64 7.30 -3.69
C ILE A 67 3.72 5.91 -4.34
N ILE A 68 2.58 5.35 -4.78
CA ILE A 68 2.53 4.07 -5.48
C ILE A 68 3.26 4.15 -6.82
N ASN A 69 3.07 5.25 -7.56
CA ASN A 69 3.69 5.45 -8.87
C ASN A 69 5.21 5.61 -8.78
N ARG A 70 5.75 6.18 -7.70
CA ARG A 70 7.20 6.17 -7.45
C ARG A 70 7.78 4.75 -7.46
N VAL A 71 7.04 3.79 -6.90
CA VAL A 71 7.47 2.38 -6.90
C VAL A 71 7.22 1.70 -8.24
N LEU A 72 6.01 1.86 -8.81
CA LEU A 72 5.60 1.09 -10.01
C LEU A 72 6.19 1.64 -11.31
N LEU A 73 6.29 2.96 -11.44
CA LEU A 73 6.78 3.64 -12.64
C LEU A 73 8.22 4.14 -12.45
N GLY A 74 8.53 4.66 -11.27
CA GLY A 74 9.86 5.18 -10.95
C GLY A 74 10.90 4.11 -10.61
N GLY A 75 10.48 2.86 -10.36
CA GLY A 75 11.38 1.76 -10.02
C GLY A 75 12.04 1.89 -8.65
N GLU A 76 11.57 2.81 -7.80
CA GLU A 76 12.11 3.00 -6.46
C GLU A 76 11.76 1.81 -5.54
N SER A 77 12.63 1.52 -4.58
CA SER A 77 12.37 0.43 -3.64
C SER A 77 11.25 0.79 -2.65
N ILE A 78 10.37 -0.16 -2.35
CA ILE A 78 9.30 0.01 -1.36
C ILE A 78 9.86 0.48 -0.01
N LEU A 79 11.04 -0.01 0.38
CA LEU A 79 11.69 0.37 1.63
C LEU A 79 12.12 1.84 1.60
N SER A 80 12.68 2.31 0.48
CA SER A 80 13.09 3.71 0.32
C SER A 80 11.89 4.63 0.39
N VAL A 81 10.94 4.43 -0.49
CA VAL A 81 9.73 5.26 -0.58
C VAL A 81 8.96 5.27 0.75
N SER A 82 8.82 4.11 1.41
CA SER A 82 8.16 4.05 2.72
C SER A 82 8.88 4.85 3.79
N ALA A 83 10.21 4.85 3.79
CA ALA A 83 11.01 5.60 4.74
C ALA A 83 10.95 7.11 4.45
N ASP A 84 11.05 7.51 3.20
CA ASP A 84 10.99 8.91 2.78
C ASP A 84 9.64 9.55 3.13
N GLU A 85 8.56 8.81 2.92
CA GLU A 85 7.19 9.25 3.26
C GLU A 85 6.84 9.16 4.76
N GLY A 86 7.75 8.65 5.57
CA GLY A 86 7.54 8.50 7.01
C GLY A 86 6.50 7.47 7.39
N LEU A 87 6.30 6.45 6.57
CA LEU A 87 5.42 5.34 6.91
C LEU A 87 6.05 4.51 8.03
N LEU A 88 5.31 4.24 9.10
CA LEU A 88 5.81 3.46 10.25
C LEU A 88 6.10 2.00 9.90
N SER A 89 5.63 1.52 8.76
CA SER A 89 5.85 0.16 8.25
C SER A 89 5.78 0.12 6.74
N THR A 90 6.71 -0.61 6.14
CA THR A 90 6.70 -0.93 4.70
C THR A 90 5.46 -1.72 4.27
N GLY A 91 4.83 -2.44 5.22
CA GLY A 91 3.59 -3.17 4.98
C GLY A 91 2.44 -2.28 4.51
N THR A 92 2.39 -1.04 4.99
CA THR A 92 1.36 -0.08 4.57
C THR A 92 1.41 0.20 3.07
N LEU A 93 2.60 0.44 2.53
CA LEU A 93 2.78 0.68 1.09
C LEU A 93 2.54 -0.59 0.27
N ASN A 94 2.99 -1.75 0.76
CA ASN A 94 2.68 -3.03 0.13
C ASN A 94 1.17 -3.27 0.01
N ASP A 95 0.41 -3.01 1.08
CA ASP A 95 -1.05 -3.14 1.07
C ASP A 95 -1.72 -2.16 0.10
N TRP A 96 -1.18 -0.95 -0.03
CA TRP A 96 -1.68 0.02 -1.00
C TRP A 96 -1.43 -0.45 -2.43
N ILE A 97 -0.22 -0.90 -2.76
CA ILE A 97 0.14 -1.42 -4.08
C ILE A 97 -0.72 -2.63 -4.44
N LYS A 98 -0.92 -3.56 -3.48
CA LYS A 98 -1.77 -4.72 -3.69
C LYS A 98 -3.20 -4.32 -4.04
N LYS A 99 -3.81 -3.45 -3.23
CA LYS A 99 -5.18 -2.95 -3.47
C LYS A 99 -5.29 -2.18 -4.78
N TYR A 100 -4.29 -1.37 -5.12
CA TYR A 100 -4.25 -0.61 -6.36
C TYR A 100 -4.30 -1.53 -7.58
N ARG A 101 -3.53 -2.62 -7.56
CA ARG A 101 -3.56 -3.65 -8.60
C ARG A 101 -4.89 -4.40 -8.66
N GLU A 102 -5.43 -4.80 -7.50
CA GLU A 102 -6.72 -5.51 -7.41
C GLU A 102 -7.90 -4.67 -7.88
N MET A 103 -7.83 -3.34 -7.76
CA MET A 103 -8.89 -2.40 -8.15
C MET A 103 -8.70 -1.81 -9.55
N GLY A 104 -7.90 -2.45 -10.41
CA GLY A 104 -7.67 -2.00 -11.78
C GLY A 104 -6.96 -0.66 -11.87
N TYR A 105 -5.97 -0.44 -11.01
CA TYR A 105 -5.18 0.78 -10.93
C TYR A 105 -5.96 2.03 -10.51
N ASN A 106 -6.96 1.84 -9.67
CA ASN A 106 -7.74 2.92 -9.05
C ASN A 106 -7.68 2.85 -7.52
N ILE A 107 -7.65 4.00 -6.86
CA ILE A 107 -7.74 4.08 -5.40
C ILE A 107 -9.20 4.28 -5.00
N VAL A 108 -9.81 3.21 -4.49
CA VAL A 108 -11.18 3.25 -3.99
C VAL A 108 -11.18 3.36 -2.47
N GLU A 109 -11.71 4.46 -1.94
CA GLU A 109 -11.92 4.60 -0.51
C GLU A 109 -13.15 3.80 -0.07
N ARG A 110 -12.92 2.79 0.76
CA ARG A 110 -14.01 2.09 1.43
C ARG A 110 -14.26 2.75 2.79
N LYS A 111 -15.52 3.10 3.07
CA LYS A 111 -15.92 3.57 4.40
C LYS A 111 -15.58 2.52 5.44
N ARG A 112 -15.04 2.94 6.58
CA ARG A 112 -14.80 2.05 7.74
C ARG A 112 -16.16 1.59 8.28
N GLY A 113 -16.31 0.31 8.47
CA GLY A 113 -17.51 -0.30 9.04
C GLY A 113 -17.70 -1.72 8.51
N ARG A 114 -18.58 -2.48 9.18
CA ARG A 114 -19.03 -3.76 8.64
C ARG A 114 -19.72 -3.47 7.30
N PRO A 115 -19.32 -4.11 6.19
CA PRO A 115 -20.03 -3.93 4.94
C PRO A 115 -21.50 -4.28 5.20
N THR A 116 -22.37 -3.32 4.96
CA THR A 116 -23.80 -3.61 4.93
C THR A 116 -23.98 -4.73 3.89
N MET A 117 -24.63 -5.81 4.27
CA MET A 117 -25.05 -6.83 3.29
C MET A 117 -25.97 -6.12 2.30
N SER A 118 -25.35 -5.53 1.28
CA SER A 118 -26.07 -4.75 0.30
C SER A 118 -26.88 -5.70 -0.56
N LYS A 119 -28.09 -5.29 -0.91
CA LYS A 119 -29.03 -5.99 -1.80
C LYS A 119 -28.39 -6.43 -3.14
N VAL A 120 -27.25 -5.82 -3.51
CA VAL A 120 -26.48 -6.13 -4.73
C VAL A 120 -25.96 -7.58 -4.76
N THR A 121 -25.72 -8.21 -3.60
CA THR A 121 -25.32 -9.62 -3.54
C THR A 121 -26.48 -10.58 -3.77
N LYS A 122 -27.73 -10.13 -3.66
CA LYS A 122 -28.90 -11.00 -3.92
C LYS A 122 -29.26 -11.07 -5.41
N GLU A 123 -29.04 -10.02 -6.17
CA GLU A 123 -29.31 -10.03 -7.63
C GLU A 123 -28.23 -10.78 -8.44
N LYS A 124 -26.97 -10.77 -7.97
CA LYS A 124 -25.89 -11.51 -8.65
C LYS A 124 -25.86 -13.02 -8.36
N LYS A 125 -26.66 -13.53 -7.43
CA LYS A 125 -26.70 -14.95 -7.10
C LYS A 125 -27.55 -15.79 -8.06
N ASN A 126 -28.32 -15.18 -8.95
CA ASN A 126 -29.25 -15.88 -9.86
C ASN A 126 -28.85 -15.82 -11.34
N GLU A 127 -27.75 -15.16 -11.67
CA GLU A 127 -27.22 -15.16 -13.03
C GLU A 127 -26.49 -16.49 -13.27
N THR A 128 -26.94 -17.26 -14.21
CA THR A 128 -26.26 -18.51 -14.58
C THR A 128 -24.92 -18.20 -15.25
N ASP A 129 -23.95 -19.10 -15.15
CA ASP A 129 -22.63 -18.90 -15.76
C ASP A 129 -22.77 -18.65 -17.29
N LYS A 130 -23.76 -19.22 -17.95
CA LYS A 130 -24.05 -18.98 -19.37
C LYS A 130 -24.50 -17.53 -19.65
N GLU A 131 -25.37 -16.99 -18.81
CA GLU A 131 -25.81 -15.58 -18.92
C GLU A 131 -24.68 -14.60 -18.66
N LYS A 132 -23.84 -14.91 -17.69
CA LYS A 132 -22.65 -14.14 -17.38
C LYS A 132 -21.64 -14.15 -18.52
N ILE A 133 -21.39 -15.30 -19.13
CA ILE A 133 -20.53 -15.43 -20.31
C ILE A 133 -21.08 -14.58 -21.45
N LYS A 134 -22.37 -14.72 -21.78
CA LYS A 134 -23.02 -13.96 -22.85
C LYS A 134 -22.89 -12.44 -22.63
N ARG A 135 -23.15 -11.96 -21.43
CA ARG A 135 -23.02 -10.55 -21.07
C ARG A 135 -21.59 -10.05 -21.22
N LEU A 136 -20.61 -10.86 -20.78
CA LEU A 136 -19.19 -10.51 -20.90
C LEU A 136 -18.70 -10.53 -22.37
N GLU A 137 -19.24 -11.40 -23.19
CA GLU A 137 -18.98 -11.43 -24.64
C GLU A 137 -19.53 -10.18 -25.35
N GLU A 138 -20.76 -9.79 -25.02
CA GLU A 138 -21.38 -8.56 -25.53
C GLU A 138 -20.60 -7.31 -25.10
N GLU A 139 -20.17 -7.23 -23.83
CA GLU A 139 -19.32 -6.15 -23.31
C GLU A 139 -17.96 -6.09 -24.01
N ASN A 140 -17.33 -7.24 -24.24
CA ASN A 140 -16.07 -7.33 -24.99
C ASN A 140 -16.24 -6.88 -26.46
N LEU A 141 -17.34 -7.22 -27.08
CA LEU A 141 -17.64 -6.80 -28.46
C LEU A 141 -17.78 -5.28 -28.53
N TYR A 142 -18.49 -4.70 -27.58
CA TYR A 142 -18.69 -3.26 -27.48
C TYR A 142 -17.35 -2.54 -27.27
N LEU A 143 -16.54 -3.00 -26.31
CA LEU A 143 -15.23 -2.43 -26.01
C LEU A 143 -14.26 -2.51 -27.20
N LYS A 144 -14.30 -3.61 -27.98
CA LYS A 144 -13.51 -3.75 -29.20
C LYS A 144 -13.94 -2.73 -30.27
N ALA A 145 -15.24 -2.56 -30.46
CA ALA A 145 -15.79 -1.58 -31.42
C ALA A 145 -15.39 -0.16 -31.04
N ASP A 146 -15.47 0.19 -29.75
CA ASP A 146 -15.06 1.50 -29.23
C ASP A 146 -13.56 1.76 -29.39
N LEU A 147 -12.75 0.73 -29.16
CA LEU A 147 -11.31 0.77 -29.36
C LEU A 147 -10.97 1.01 -30.85
N ASP A 148 -11.64 0.29 -31.75
CA ASP A 148 -11.42 0.45 -33.20
C ASP A 148 -11.89 1.81 -33.71
N TYR A 149 -12.99 2.32 -33.18
CA TYR A 149 -13.44 3.68 -33.46
C TYR A 149 -12.41 4.71 -33.01
N SER A 150 -11.91 4.58 -31.77
CA SER A 150 -10.88 5.47 -31.22
C SER A 150 -9.56 5.41 -32.01
N LYS A 151 -9.16 4.23 -32.50
CA LYS A 151 -7.99 4.09 -33.38
C LYS A 151 -8.18 4.79 -34.71
N LYS A 152 -9.36 4.63 -35.33
CA LYS A 152 -9.69 5.31 -36.60
C LYS A 152 -9.70 6.84 -36.45
N LEU A 153 -10.27 7.37 -35.36
CA LEU A 153 -10.23 8.79 -35.06
C LEU A 153 -8.80 9.33 -34.96
N ARG A 154 -7.90 8.60 -34.28
CA ARG A 154 -6.49 9.00 -34.17
C ARG A 154 -5.70 8.91 -35.47
N ALA A 155 -6.14 8.09 -36.41
CA ALA A 155 -5.49 7.95 -37.72
C ALA A 155 -5.92 9.03 -38.71
N VAL A 156 -6.94 9.84 -38.42
CA VAL A 156 -7.49 10.90 -39.28
C VAL A 156 -7.01 12.30 -38.83
N VAL A 157 -6.35 12.39 -37.67
CA VAL A 157 -5.72 13.59 -37.13
C VAL A 157 -4.22 13.53 -37.38
#